data_abae4df98e7df9ae764260a123e87e5f
#
_entry.id   abae4df98e7df9ae764260a123e87e5f
#
_cell.length_a   1.000
_cell.length_b   1.000
_cell.length_c   1.000
_cell.angle_alpha   90.00
_cell.angle_beta   90.00
_cell.angle_gamma   90.00
#
_symmetry.space_group_name_H-M   'P 1'
#
loop_
_entity.id
_entity.type
_entity.pdbx_description
1 polymer ?
#
loop_
_entity_poly.entity_id
_entity_poly.type
_entity_poly.pdbx_seq_one_letter_code
_entity_poly.pdbx_strand_id
1 'polypeptide(L)'
;DGPDADFSFCDAYAPLDFGALRACEARVWAFFRTVADDMDRYADYAMGHNAANRMPLWVMPREKVSPKTIFDCMRDHYEGTPMDMTADIGAGGSACPYRWRPMEFEVDGVSYVNERATATQQTGFWFVAQARPWNPADMGILWFGVDDAATSCLTPIYCSAQEVPACLSEQNGSMLE
;
A
#
# COMPACT_ATOMS: atom_id res chain seq x y z
N ASP A 1 -28.70 13.58 -7.52
CA ASP A 1 -28.99 14.63 -6.53
C ASP A 1 -30.04 14.12 -5.54
N GLY A 2 -29.58 13.45 -4.49
CA GLY A 2 -30.38 12.99 -3.35
C GLY A 2 -30.10 13.82 -2.11
N PRO A 3 -30.85 13.66 -1.02
CA PRO A 3 -30.63 14.39 0.23
C PRO A 3 -29.25 14.17 0.87
N ASP A 4 -28.50 13.17 0.37
CA ASP A 4 -27.14 12.82 0.86
C ASP A 4 -26.05 13.19 -0.14
N ALA A 5 -26.31 14.06 -1.12
CA ALA A 5 -25.35 14.44 -2.16
C ALA A 5 -24.05 15.06 -1.59
N ASP A 6 -24.13 15.67 -0.40
CA ASP A 6 -23.02 16.28 0.31
C ASP A 6 -22.45 15.39 1.44
N PHE A 7 -22.98 14.17 1.61
CA PHE A 7 -22.50 13.27 2.66
C PHE A 7 -21.14 12.68 2.30
N SER A 8 -20.15 12.94 3.15
CA SER A 8 -18.83 12.30 3.10
C SER A 8 -18.73 11.23 4.19
N PHE A 9 -18.64 9.98 3.78
CA PHE A 9 -18.45 8.86 4.69
C PHE A 9 -17.15 9.01 5.51
N CYS A 10 -16.08 9.47 4.88
CA CYS A 10 -14.81 9.73 5.54
C CYS A 10 -14.97 10.78 6.65
N ASP A 11 -15.61 11.92 6.37
CA ASP A 11 -15.76 12.97 7.36
C ASP A 11 -16.66 12.55 8.54
N ALA A 12 -17.63 11.67 8.28
CA ALA A 12 -18.55 11.18 9.30
C ALA A 12 -17.93 10.10 10.21
N TYR A 13 -17.09 9.21 9.66
CA TYR A 13 -16.63 8.01 10.37
C TYR A 13 -15.10 7.92 10.53
N ALA A 14 -14.34 8.69 9.79
CA ALA A 14 -12.87 8.69 9.86
C ALA A 14 -12.34 10.11 9.62
N PRO A 15 -12.49 11.03 10.59
CA PRO A 15 -12.04 12.41 10.43
C PRO A 15 -10.56 12.47 10.09
N LEU A 16 -10.20 13.40 9.20
CA LEU A 16 -8.84 13.56 8.70
C LEU A 16 -7.98 14.31 9.73
N ASP A 17 -7.58 13.61 10.76
CA ASP A 17 -6.53 14.05 11.66
C ASP A 17 -5.13 13.71 11.10
N PHE A 18 -4.08 14.13 11.80
CA PHE A 18 -2.70 13.85 11.40
C PHE A 18 -2.43 12.34 11.23
N GLY A 19 -2.94 11.52 12.16
CA GLY A 19 -2.77 10.07 12.13
C GLY A 19 -3.45 9.43 10.91
N ALA A 20 -4.69 9.85 10.61
CA ALA A 20 -5.43 9.37 9.43
C ALA A 20 -4.72 9.76 8.12
N LEU A 21 -4.22 10.99 8.03
CA LEU A 21 -3.49 11.46 6.86
C LEU A 21 -2.20 10.65 6.65
N ARG A 22 -1.34 10.56 7.66
CA ARG A 22 -0.06 9.86 7.58
C ARG A 22 -0.20 8.34 7.46
N ALA A 23 -1.13 7.73 8.19
CA ALA A 23 -1.25 6.28 8.21
C ALA A 23 -2.15 5.70 7.11
N CYS A 24 -3.06 6.49 6.54
CA CYS A 24 -4.00 6.01 5.51
C CYS A 24 -3.86 6.76 4.20
N GLU A 25 -4.08 8.07 4.19
CA GLU A 25 -4.12 8.87 2.97
C GLU A 25 -2.76 8.94 2.26
N ALA A 26 -1.66 8.95 3.00
CA ALA A 26 -0.31 8.93 2.43
C ALA A 26 -0.08 7.72 1.51
N ARG A 27 -0.61 6.54 1.86
CA ARG A 27 -0.51 5.34 1.01
C ARG A 27 -1.33 5.47 -0.29
N VAL A 28 -2.50 6.09 -0.20
CA VAL A 28 -3.32 6.40 -1.39
C VAL A 28 -2.59 7.39 -2.29
N TRP A 29 -2.00 8.44 -1.70
CA TRP A 29 -1.19 9.41 -2.42
C TRP A 29 -0.01 8.75 -3.15
N ALA A 30 0.75 7.90 -2.48
CA ALA A 30 1.89 7.18 -3.06
C ALA A 30 1.45 6.32 -4.26
N PHE A 31 0.33 5.60 -4.13
CA PHE A 31 -0.25 4.84 -5.23
C PHE A 31 -0.67 5.74 -6.40
N PHE A 32 -1.41 6.81 -6.13
CA PHE A 32 -1.85 7.73 -7.17
C PHE A 32 -0.67 8.40 -7.87
N ARG A 33 0.36 8.79 -7.14
CA ARG A 33 1.61 9.36 -7.66
C ARG A 33 2.31 8.42 -8.65
N THR A 34 2.26 7.12 -8.41
CA THR A 34 2.85 6.12 -9.31
C THR A 34 2.12 6.04 -10.65
N VAL A 35 0.81 6.24 -10.68
CA VAL A 35 -0.01 6.01 -11.88
C VAL A 35 -0.53 7.27 -12.57
N ALA A 36 -0.57 8.41 -11.89
CA ALA A 36 -1.15 9.66 -12.40
C ALA A 36 -0.15 10.81 -12.32
N ASP A 37 -0.41 11.89 -13.10
CA ASP A 37 0.38 13.10 -13.11
C ASP A 37 -0.03 14.06 -11.98
N ASP A 38 0.84 15.02 -11.70
CA ASP A 38 0.59 16.15 -10.80
C ASP A 38 0.19 15.81 -9.36
N MET A 39 0.47 14.59 -8.90
CA MET A 39 0.12 14.17 -7.54
C MET A 39 1.01 14.78 -6.47
N ASP A 40 2.18 15.28 -6.83
CA ASP A 40 3.11 15.95 -5.88
C ASP A 40 2.50 17.23 -5.28
N ARG A 41 1.52 17.84 -5.92
CA ARG A 41 0.77 18.98 -5.37
C ARG A 41 -0.03 18.65 -4.10
N TYR A 42 -0.24 17.38 -3.81
CA TYR A 42 -0.92 16.88 -2.61
C TYR A 42 0.05 16.31 -1.56
N ALA A 43 1.36 16.52 -1.73
CA ALA A 43 2.35 16.00 -0.79
C ALA A 43 2.16 16.58 0.63
N ASP A 44 1.76 17.83 0.76
CA ASP A 44 1.46 18.48 2.04
C ASP A 44 0.26 17.83 2.76
N TYR A 45 -0.75 17.40 2.00
CA TYR A 45 -1.88 16.61 2.50
C TYR A 45 -1.42 15.24 3.00
N ALA A 46 -0.68 14.50 2.17
CA ALA A 46 -0.14 13.19 2.52
C ALA A 46 0.77 13.24 3.76
N MET A 47 1.57 14.30 3.89
CA MET A 47 2.42 14.53 5.06
C MET A 47 1.65 14.97 6.32
N GLY A 48 0.35 15.18 6.23
CA GLY A 48 -0.48 15.60 7.36
C GLY A 48 -0.38 17.08 7.69
N HIS A 49 0.22 17.90 6.83
CA HIS A 49 0.42 19.34 7.07
C HIS A 49 -0.79 20.19 6.65
N ASN A 50 -1.57 19.71 5.69
CA ASN A 50 -2.67 20.47 5.12
C ASN A 50 -3.87 19.59 4.74
N ALA A 51 -4.73 19.29 5.70
CA ALA A 51 -5.94 18.50 5.50
C ALA A 51 -6.95 19.14 4.51
N ALA A 52 -6.83 20.45 4.25
CA ALA A 52 -7.71 21.15 3.30
C ALA A 52 -7.33 20.91 1.84
N ASN A 53 -6.07 20.56 1.55
CA ASN A 53 -5.61 20.22 0.20
C ASN A 53 -5.95 18.78 -0.18
N ARG A 54 -7.21 18.43 -0.11
CA ARG A 54 -7.71 17.06 -0.20
C ARG A 54 -7.50 16.46 -1.57
N MET A 55 -7.01 15.21 -1.62
CA MET A 55 -6.87 14.45 -2.86
C MET A 55 -8.24 14.18 -3.51
N PRO A 56 -8.29 14.03 -4.85
CA PRO A 56 -9.48 13.55 -5.53
C PRO A 56 -9.77 12.10 -5.13
N LEU A 57 -11.05 11.72 -5.17
CA LEU A 57 -11.49 10.36 -4.86
C LEU A 57 -10.94 9.32 -5.86
N TRP A 58 -10.65 9.74 -7.07
CA TRP A 58 -10.09 8.91 -8.14
C TRP A 58 -9.20 9.75 -9.06
N VAL A 59 -8.30 9.09 -9.77
CA VAL A 59 -7.41 9.70 -10.74
C VAL A 59 -7.49 8.96 -12.08
N MET A 60 -7.18 9.67 -13.17
CA MET A 60 -7.01 9.04 -14.47
C MET A 60 -5.56 8.59 -14.62
N PRO A 61 -5.29 7.29 -14.76
CA PRO A 61 -3.93 6.81 -14.98
C PRO A 61 -3.35 7.34 -16.31
N ARG A 62 -2.05 7.63 -16.33
CA ARG A 62 -1.32 8.03 -17.56
C ARG A 62 -1.39 6.98 -18.66
N GLU A 63 -1.41 5.72 -18.26
CA GLU A 63 -1.46 4.55 -19.13
C GLU A 63 -2.21 3.41 -18.48
N LYS A 64 -2.44 2.33 -19.20
CA LYS A 64 -3.07 1.14 -18.64
C LYS A 64 -2.19 0.56 -17.52
N VAL A 65 -2.78 0.44 -16.34
CA VAL A 65 -2.11 -0.14 -15.17
C VAL A 65 -1.90 -1.65 -15.39
N SER A 66 -0.65 -2.07 -15.34
CA SER A 66 -0.25 -3.48 -15.46
C SER A 66 -0.25 -4.17 -14.08
N PRO A 67 -0.31 -5.51 -14.01
CA PRO A 67 -0.07 -6.23 -12.75
C PRO A 67 1.25 -5.84 -12.10
N LYS A 68 2.31 -5.66 -12.89
CA LYS A 68 3.62 -5.22 -12.37
C LYS A 68 3.55 -3.86 -11.70
N THR A 69 2.82 -2.91 -12.28
CA THR A 69 2.62 -1.59 -11.67
C THR A 69 1.98 -1.72 -10.28
N ILE A 70 0.98 -2.61 -10.14
CA ILE A 70 0.36 -2.88 -8.83
C ILE A 70 1.35 -3.54 -7.87
N PHE A 71 2.17 -4.50 -8.36
CA PHE A 71 3.21 -5.13 -7.51
C PHE A 71 4.19 -4.09 -6.97
N ASP A 72 4.63 -3.17 -7.81
CA ASP A 72 5.55 -2.10 -7.42
C ASP A 72 4.89 -1.16 -6.38
N CYS A 73 3.63 -0.77 -6.57
CA CYS A 73 2.87 0.01 -5.60
C CYS A 73 2.71 -0.69 -4.24
N MET A 74 2.50 -2.01 -4.25
CA MET A 74 2.38 -2.79 -3.00
C MET A 74 3.70 -2.92 -2.24
N ARG A 75 4.83 -2.69 -2.92
CA ARG A 75 6.20 -2.75 -2.38
C ARG A 75 6.77 -1.39 -1.98
N ASP A 76 5.99 -0.34 -2.11
CA ASP A 76 6.40 1.04 -1.88
C ASP A 76 6.66 1.33 -0.39
N HIS A 77 7.77 2.05 -0.13
CA HIS A 77 8.14 2.62 1.18
C HIS A 77 8.35 4.13 1.08
N TYR A 78 7.60 4.78 0.20
CA TYR A 78 7.69 6.22 -0.10
C TYR A 78 9.01 6.64 -0.73
N GLU A 79 9.72 5.74 -1.42
CA GLU A 79 11.01 6.02 -2.04
C GLU A 79 10.96 7.24 -2.95
N GLY A 80 11.95 8.11 -2.81
CA GLY A 80 12.05 9.37 -3.56
C GLY A 80 11.02 10.44 -3.20
N THR A 81 10.43 10.35 -2.01
CA THR A 81 9.52 11.36 -1.46
C THR A 81 10.06 11.95 -0.15
N PRO A 82 9.48 13.02 0.38
CA PRO A 82 9.84 13.52 1.70
C PRO A 82 9.58 12.54 2.86
N MET A 83 8.84 11.46 2.60
CA MET A 83 8.52 10.41 3.57
C MET A 83 9.33 9.13 3.36
N ASP A 84 10.39 9.18 2.55
CA ASP A 84 11.22 8.02 2.18
C ASP A 84 11.78 7.29 3.40
N MET A 85 11.27 6.07 3.62
CA MET A 85 11.63 5.25 4.78
C MET A 85 13.00 4.57 4.61
N THR A 86 13.62 4.67 3.44
CA THR A 86 14.98 4.16 3.18
C THR A 86 16.06 5.20 3.41
N ALA A 87 15.68 6.47 3.53
CA ALA A 87 16.59 7.59 3.62
C ALA A 87 16.52 8.38 4.94
N ASP A 88 15.50 8.14 5.76
CA ASP A 88 15.32 8.82 7.03
C ASP A 88 16.27 8.28 8.12
N ILE A 89 16.31 8.94 9.28
CA ILE A 89 17.17 8.54 10.40
C ILE A 89 16.88 7.11 10.88
N GLY A 90 15.64 6.65 10.77
CA GLY A 90 15.23 5.31 11.17
C GLY A 90 15.76 4.20 10.26
N ALA A 91 16.17 4.52 9.03
CA ALA A 91 16.72 3.58 8.08
C ALA A 91 18.14 3.13 8.46
N GLY A 92 18.87 3.96 9.16
CA GLY A 92 20.25 3.72 9.52
C GLY A 92 21.17 3.59 8.31
N GLY A 93 22.38 3.07 8.53
CA GLY A 93 23.38 2.91 7.47
C GLY A 93 23.07 1.83 6.44
N SER A 94 22.06 1.00 6.68
CA SER A 94 21.64 -0.09 5.78
C SER A 94 20.43 0.27 4.92
N ALA A 95 19.93 1.50 5.00
CA ALA A 95 18.73 1.96 4.28
C ALA A 95 17.50 1.04 4.52
N CYS A 96 17.33 0.55 5.75
CA CYS A 96 16.27 -0.39 6.11
C CYS A 96 14.93 0.32 6.27
N PRO A 97 13.89 0.01 5.47
CA PRO A 97 12.60 0.69 5.53
C PRO A 97 11.71 0.20 6.68
N TYR A 98 12.09 -0.85 7.37
CA TYR A 98 11.27 -1.46 8.42
C TYR A 98 11.38 -0.69 9.74
N ARG A 99 10.23 -0.61 10.44
CA ARG A 99 10.14 0.09 11.72
C ARG A 99 9.49 -0.83 12.76
N TRP A 100 10.04 -0.79 13.98
CA TRP A 100 9.47 -1.49 15.12
C TRP A 100 8.24 -0.75 15.66
N ARG A 101 7.35 -1.49 16.28
CA ARG A 101 6.28 -0.91 17.09
C ARG A 101 6.82 -0.46 18.46
N PRO A 102 6.22 0.54 19.12
CA PRO A 102 5.01 1.26 18.70
C PRO A 102 5.25 2.17 17.49
N MET A 103 4.16 2.46 16.76
CA MET A 103 4.18 3.43 15.66
C MET A 103 4.30 4.87 16.17
N GLU A 104 3.87 5.12 17.40
CA GLU A 104 3.96 6.41 18.09
C GLU A 104 4.82 6.25 19.34
N PHE A 105 5.67 7.24 19.61
CA PHE A 105 6.54 7.27 20.77
C PHE A 105 6.86 8.70 21.16
N GLU A 106 7.33 8.92 22.40
CA GLU A 106 7.68 10.24 22.92
C GLU A 106 9.16 10.29 23.30
N VAL A 107 9.82 11.38 22.96
CA VAL A 107 11.17 11.71 23.37
C VAL A 107 11.20 13.15 23.89
N ASP A 108 11.62 13.35 25.12
CA ASP A 108 11.71 14.67 25.77
C ASP A 108 10.42 15.52 25.68
N GLY A 109 9.25 14.87 25.82
CA GLY A 109 7.94 15.52 25.75
C GLY A 109 7.47 15.87 24.32
N VAL A 110 8.17 15.39 23.29
CA VAL A 110 7.78 15.55 21.90
C VAL A 110 7.32 14.20 21.35
N SER A 111 6.10 14.18 20.81
CA SER A 111 5.54 12.97 20.18
C SER A 111 6.08 12.79 18.77
N TYR A 112 6.47 11.58 18.45
CA TYR A 112 6.93 11.15 17.15
C TYR A 112 6.08 10.00 16.63
N VAL A 113 6.02 9.86 15.30
CA VAL A 113 5.34 8.76 14.62
C VAL A 113 6.29 8.11 13.61
N ASN A 114 6.29 6.79 13.55
CA ASN A 114 6.91 6.06 12.45
C ASN A 114 6.00 6.10 11.22
N GLU A 115 6.60 6.26 10.04
CA GLU A 115 5.86 6.15 8.79
C GLU A 115 5.21 4.76 8.64
N ARG A 116 4.09 4.76 7.95
CA ARG A 116 3.39 3.52 7.59
C ARG A 116 3.17 3.47 6.08
N ALA A 117 4.14 2.89 5.38
CA ALA A 117 4.07 2.70 3.93
C ALA A 117 3.08 1.59 3.55
N THR A 118 2.89 1.42 2.24
CA THR A 118 2.07 0.31 1.70
C THR A 118 2.72 -1.03 2.01
N ALA A 119 4.02 -1.19 1.74
CA ALA A 119 4.78 -2.35 2.19
C ALA A 119 5.09 -2.22 3.69
N THR A 120 4.73 -3.22 4.45
CA THR A 120 4.97 -3.27 5.89
C THR A 120 5.18 -4.70 6.36
N GLN A 121 6.17 -4.89 7.23
CA GLN A 121 6.52 -6.21 7.80
C GLN A 121 5.41 -6.85 8.66
N GLN A 122 4.32 -6.15 8.96
CA GLN A 122 3.15 -6.71 9.65
C GLN A 122 2.17 -7.40 8.68
N THR A 123 2.42 -7.34 7.36
CA THR A 123 1.59 -8.00 6.35
C THR A 123 1.74 -9.51 6.47
N GLY A 124 0.64 -10.23 6.63
CA GLY A 124 0.64 -11.68 6.68
C GLY A 124 0.54 -12.34 5.30
N PHE A 125 -0.14 -11.70 4.38
CA PHE A 125 -0.24 -12.09 2.98
C PHE A 125 -0.69 -10.90 2.13
N TRP A 126 -0.46 -10.99 0.83
CA TRP A 126 -0.95 -10.01 -0.13
C TRP A 126 -1.30 -10.69 -1.46
N PHE A 127 -2.11 -10.03 -2.25
CA PHE A 127 -2.47 -10.55 -3.57
C PHE A 127 -2.82 -9.43 -4.55
N VAL A 128 -2.72 -9.78 -5.83
CA VAL A 128 -3.25 -8.97 -6.93
C VAL A 128 -4.16 -9.83 -7.78
N ALA A 129 -5.40 -9.43 -7.93
CA ALA A 129 -6.38 -10.10 -8.78
C ALA A 129 -6.34 -9.48 -10.18
N GLN A 130 -6.09 -10.30 -11.19
CA GLN A 130 -6.06 -9.91 -12.59
C GLN A 130 -7.22 -10.57 -13.35
N ALA A 131 -8.18 -9.78 -13.80
CA ALA A 131 -9.25 -10.22 -14.71
C ALA A 131 -8.79 -10.07 -16.16
N ARG A 132 -9.00 -11.12 -16.98
CA ARG A 132 -8.62 -11.18 -18.39
C ARG A 132 -9.80 -11.64 -19.25
N PRO A 133 -10.83 -10.80 -19.45
CA PRO A 133 -12.05 -11.20 -20.16
C PRO A 133 -11.82 -11.59 -21.63
N TRP A 134 -10.66 -11.22 -22.20
CA TRP A 134 -10.25 -11.59 -23.57
C TRP A 134 -9.68 -13.00 -23.67
N ASN A 135 -9.43 -13.70 -22.57
CA ASN A 135 -8.96 -15.07 -22.53
C ASN A 135 -9.95 -15.97 -21.76
N PRO A 136 -10.96 -16.56 -22.40
CA PRO A 136 -11.99 -17.34 -21.72
C PRO A 136 -11.46 -18.58 -20.97
N ALA A 137 -10.34 -19.15 -21.41
CA ALA A 137 -9.77 -20.34 -20.79
C ALA A 137 -9.13 -20.04 -19.43
N ASP A 138 -8.55 -18.84 -19.28
CA ASP A 138 -7.80 -18.41 -18.10
C ASP A 138 -8.21 -17.00 -17.68
N MET A 139 -9.52 -16.76 -17.49
CA MET A 139 -10.09 -15.43 -17.27
C MET A 139 -9.49 -14.68 -16.09
N GLY A 140 -9.06 -15.37 -15.05
CA GLY A 140 -8.49 -14.76 -13.86
C GLY A 140 -7.16 -15.37 -13.45
N ILE A 141 -6.32 -14.52 -12.90
CA ILE A 141 -5.13 -14.94 -12.15
C ILE A 141 -5.19 -14.26 -10.79
N LEU A 142 -5.03 -15.03 -9.73
CA LEU A 142 -4.70 -14.55 -8.41
C LEU A 142 -3.18 -14.62 -8.24
N TRP A 143 -2.53 -13.49 -8.23
CA TRP A 143 -1.12 -13.39 -7.86
C TRP A 143 -1.06 -13.34 -6.34
N PHE A 144 -0.59 -14.41 -5.72
CA PHE A 144 -0.63 -14.58 -4.27
C PHE A 144 0.77 -14.68 -3.68
N GLY A 145 1.01 -13.97 -2.60
CA GLY A 145 2.23 -14.01 -1.81
C GLY A 145 1.93 -14.03 -0.31
N VAL A 146 2.81 -14.66 0.44
CA VAL A 146 2.77 -14.69 1.91
C VAL A 146 3.80 -13.70 2.44
N ASP A 147 3.56 -13.19 3.66
CA ASP A 147 4.44 -12.22 4.32
C ASP A 147 4.44 -10.84 3.63
N ASP A 148 5.40 -10.00 3.94
CA ASP A 148 5.54 -8.64 3.42
C ASP A 148 5.75 -8.59 1.90
N ALA A 149 5.08 -7.67 1.24
CA ALA A 149 5.12 -7.52 -0.21
C ALA A 149 6.51 -7.22 -0.75
N ALA A 150 7.35 -6.49 0.00
CA ALA A 150 8.68 -6.11 -0.45
C ALA A 150 9.69 -7.28 -0.44
N THR A 151 9.48 -8.26 0.43
CA THR A 151 10.40 -9.40 0.65
C THR A 151 9.90 -10.71 0.08
N SER A 152 8.63 -10.79 -0.32
CA SER A 152 8.00 -12.03 -0.80
C SER A 152 7.84 -12.10 -2.31
N CYS A 153 7.74 -13.34 -2.81
CA CYS A 153 7.43 -13.63 -4.20
C CYS A 153 5.92 -13.79 -4.40
N LEU A 154 5.45 -13.52 -5.61
CA LEU A 154 4.08 -13.81 -6.02
C LEU A 154 4.02 -15.09 -6.84
N THR A 155 3.10 -15.98 -6.45
CA THR A 155 2.76 -17.19 -7.19
C THR A 155 1.49 -16.93 -8.01
N PRO A 156 1.50 -17.12 -9.34
CA PRO A 156 0.29 -17.04 -10.16
C PRO A 156 -0.60 -18.25 -9.94
N ILE A 157 -1.81 -18.03 -9.48
CA ILE A 157 -2.85 -19.05 -9.35
C ILE A 157 -3.92 -18.76 -10.39
N TYR A 158 -4.04 -19.62 -11.38
CA TYR A 158 -5.03 -19.47 -12.46
C TYR A 158 -6.39 -20.00 -12.02
N CYS A 159 -7.47 -19.38 -12.48
CA CYS A 159 -8.82 -19.88 -12.23
C CYS A 159 -9.06 -21.29 -12.82
N SER A 160 -8.27 -21.68 -13.82
CA SER A 160 -8.29 -23.02 -14.46
C SER A 160 -7.39 -24.06 -13.76
N ALA A 161 -6.68 -23.67 -12.69
CA ALA A 161 -5.78 -24.59 -11.99
C ALA A 161 -6.54 -25.79 -11.42
N GLN A 162 -6.02 -26.99 -11.70
CA GLN A 162 -6.59 -28.26 -11.22
C GLN A 162 -5.93 -28.70 -9.90
N GLU A 163 -4.73 -28.20 -9.63
CA GLU A 163 -3.94 -28.55 -8.45
C GLU A 163 -3.29 -27.30 -7.87
N VAL A 164 -3.08 -27.32 -6.57
CA VAL A 164 -2.35 -26.29 -5.84
C VAL A 164 -0.92 -26.80 -5.59
N PRO A 165 0.12 -26.00 -5.83
CA PRO A 165 1.49 -26.38 -5.52
C PRO A 165 1.64 -26.79 -4.03
N ALA A 166 2.47 -27.80 -3.79
CA ALA A 166 2.68 -28.34 -2.43
C ALA A 166 3.06 -27.23 -1.41
N CYS A 167 3.89 -26.29 -1.82
CA CYS A 167 4.28 -25.15 -0.97
C CYS A 167 3.12 -24.22 -0.53
N LEU A 168 1.95 -24.33 -1.17
CA LEU A 168 0.75 -23.59 -0.81
C LEU A 168 -0.35 -24.47 -0.18
N SER A 169 -0.22 -25.78 -0.22
CA SER A 169 -1.24 -26.75 0.22
C SER A 169 -0.83 -27.57 1.42
N GLU A 170 0.45 -27.76 1.66
CA GLU A 170 0.95 -28.50 2.81
C GLU A 170 1.07 -27.63 4.05
N GLN A 171 0.50 -28.10 5.15
CA GLN A 171 0.45 -27.38 6.42
C GLN A 171 1.12 -28.21 7.53
N ASN A 172 2.41 -28.52 7.35
CA ASN A 172 3.17 -29.27 8.35
C ASN A 172 3.72 -28.36 9.47
N GLY A 173 3.62 -27.03 9.34
CA GLY A 173 4.12 -26.07 10.32
C GLY A 173 5.64 -25.95 10.36
N SER A 174 6.36 -26.59 9.44
CA SER A 174 7.81 -26.47 9.33
C SER A 174 8.19 -25.21 8.58
N MET A 175 9.13 -24.46 9.14
CA MET A 175 9.74 -23.30 8.44
C MET A 175 10.89 -23.70 7.52
N LEU A 176 11.24 -24.99 7.45
CA LEU A 176 12.41 -25.51 6.73
C LEU A 176 12.06 -26.46 5.59
N GLU A 177 10.77 -26.71 5.36
CA GLU A 177 10.25 -27.60 4.29
C GLU A 177 9.41 -26.82 3.29
#